data_fb808e13d18b7497998621cc390cb240
#
_entry.id   fb808e13d18b7497998621cc390cb240
#
_cell.length_a   1.000
_cell.length_b   1.000
_cell.length_c   1.000
_cell.angle_alpha   90.00
_cell.angle_beta   90.00
_cell.angle_gamma   90.00
#
_symmetry.space_group_name_H-M   'P 1'
#
loop_
_entity.id
_entity.type
_entity.pdbx_description
1 polymer ?
#
loop_
_entity_poly.entity_id
_entity_poly.type
_entity_poly.pdbx_seq_one_letter_code
_entity_poly.pdbx_strand_id
1 'polypeptide(L)'
;NELTYRAYPYLKSRLLHHKLEFFGYDPKRKELYVFNLDTNGKIVGFQTRELESTGGPKYKTWNLERIYDRLKIPHNLSDEDLTAINKISMLFGILRVDMGRDFTIFEGPIDAMFMNNSIGLTGVKKKITDFDEIPTARYLLDNDSEGKNKMIEKIKKGQKVFMWDSFLRQYGLTGKRIKDLNDLIKYEYKNRTGCLENLDQYFSNDPKDMIFL
;
A
#
# COMPACT_ATOMS: atom_id res chain seq x y z
N ASN A 1 -15.16 -22.62 3.29
CA ASN A 1 -14.43 -21.37 3.50
C ASN A 1 -14.49 -20.54 2.21
N GLU A 2 -15.37 -19.52 2.17
CA GLU A 2 -15.69 -18.76 0.96
C GLU A 2 -14.50 -17.94 0.44
N LEU A 3 -13.57 -17.54 1.31
CA LEU A 3 -12.30 -16.93 0.94
C LEU A 3 -11.51 -17.86 0.00
N THR A 4 -11.62 -19.16 0.20
CA THR A 4 -10.95 -20.18 -0.61
C THR A 4 -11.54 -20.29 -2.02
N TYR A 5 -12.81 -19.97 -2.22
CA TYR A 5 -13.48 -20.27 -3.50
C TYR A 5 -13.42 -19.12 -4.53
N ARG A 6 -13.63 -17.87 -4.11
CA ARG A 6 -13.68 -16.72 -5.03
C ARG A 6 -12.53 -15.74 -4.88
N ALA A 7 -12.15 -15.44 -3.65
CA ALA A 7 -11.05 -14.49 -3.39
C ALA A 7 -9.67 -15.14 -3.53
N TYR A 8 -9.54 -16.43 -3.24
CA TYR A 8 -8.27 -17.14 -3.29
C TYR A 8 -7.59 -17.11 -4.67
N PRO A 9 -8.28 -17.33 -5.81
CA PRO A 9 -7.65 -17.19 -7.13
C PRO A 9 -7.09 -15.80 -7.36
N TYR A 10 -7.79 -14.76 -6.93
CA TYR A 10 -7.30 -13.38 -7.00
C TYR A 10 -6.05 -13.19 -6.12
N LEU A 11 -6.09 -13.61 -4.85
CA LEU A 11 -4.94 -13.50 -3.95
C LEU A 11 -3.75 -14.32 -4.44
N LYS A 12 -3.99 -15.51 -5.01
CA LYS A 12 -2.95 -16.34 -5.63
C LYS A 12 -2.32 -15.64 -6.85
N SER A 13 -3.13 -14.99 -7.69
CA SER A 13 -2.63 -14.24 -8.84
C SER A 13 -1.79 -13.02 -8.44
N ARG A 14 -1.97 -12.54 -7.20
CA ARG A 14 -1.21 -11.46 -6.58
C ARG A 14 -0.07 -11.95 -5.69
N LEU A 15 0.13 -13.27 -5.55
CA LEU A 15 1.07 -13.91 -4.62
C LEU A 15 0.82 -13.56 -3.14
N LEU A 16 -0.43 -13.28 -2.77
CA LEU A 16 -0.85 -12.91 -1.41
C LEU A 16 -1.61 -14.02 -0.67
N HIS A 17 -1.71 -15.20 -1.25
CA HIS A 17 -2.48 -16.32 -0.70
C HIS A 17 -1.90 -16.91 0.60
N HIS A 18 -0.71 -16.48 1.01
CA HIS A 18 -0.06 -16.84 2.28
C HIS A 18 -0.26 -15.79 3.38
N LYS A 19 -0.97 -14.68 3.10
CA LYS A 19 -1.23 -13.56 4.02
C LYS A 19 -2.71 -13.42 4.32
N LEU A 20 -3.40 -14.54 4.52
CA LEU A 20 -4.86 -14.60 4.62
C LEU A 20 -5.41 -13.84 5.84
N GLU A 21 -4.59 -13.61 6.87
CA GLU A 21 -4.96 -12.83 8.05
C GLU A 21 -5.38 -11.38 7.73
N PHE A 22 -4.89 -10.83 6.61
CA PHE A 22 -5.25 -9.48 6.18
C PHE A 22 -6.50 -9.41 5.32
N PHE A 23 -7.13 -10.54 5.03
CA PHE A 23 -8.21 -10.58 4.04
C PHE A 23 -9.50 -11.19 4.58
N GLY A 24 -10.61 -10.63 4.13
CA GLY A 24 -11.95 -11.19 4.24
C GLY A 24 -12.66 -11.13 2.89
N TYR A 25 -13.75 -11.85 2.73
CA TYR A 25 -14.56 -11.82 1.52
C TYR A 25 -16.05 -11.83 1.83
N ASP A 26 -16.78 -10.90 1.24
CA ASP A 26 -18.25 -10.89 1.28
C ASP A 26 -18.81 -11.45 -0.03
N PRO A 27 -19.39 -12.66 -0.03
CA PRO A 27 -19.90 -13.31 -1.24
C PRO A 27 -21.14 -12.62 -1.81
N LYS A 28 -21.94 -11.94 -0.95
CA LYS A 28 -23.13 -11.23 -1.40
C LYS A 28 -22.78 -9.95 -2.15
N ARG A 29 -21.74 -9.24 -1.69
CA ARG A 29 -21.27 -8.01 -2.31
C ARG A 29 -20.15 -8.24 -3.33
N LYS A 30 -19.60 -9.44 -3.39
CA LYS A 30 -18.44 -9.82 -4.21
C LYS A 30 -17.23 -8.92 -3.94
N GLU A 31 -17.07 -8.49 -2.69
CA GLU A 31 -16.02 -7.59 -2.24
C GLU A 31 -14.97 -8.33 -1.42
N LEU A 32 -13.71 -8.11 -1.76
CA LEU A 32 -12.55 -8.49 -0.95
C LEU A 32 -12.30 -7.38 0.07
N TYR A 33 -12.19 -7.75 1.33
CA TYR A 33 -11.78 -6.86 2.42
C TYR A 33 -10.28 -6.97 2.62
N VAL A 34 -9.62 -5.83 2.73
CA VAL A 34 -8.22 -5.71 3.11
C VAL A 34 -8.18 -5.03 4.47
N PHE A 35 -7.89 -5.79 5.51
CA PHE A 35 -7.91 -5.32 6.89
C PHE A 35 -6.64 -4.57 7.25
N ASN A 36 -6.79 -3.43 7.93
CA ASN A 36 -5.72 -2.81 8.68
C ASN A 36 -5.81 -3.33 10.13
N LEU A 37 -4.74 -3.98 10.57
CA LEU A 37 -4.67 -4.64 11.88
C LEU A 37 -3.71 -3.90 12.81
N ASP A 38 -4.05 -3.84 14.09
CA ASP A 38 -3.11 -3.46 15.15
C ASP A 38 -2.08 -4.57 15.45
N THR A 39 -1.22 -4.34 16.42
CA THR A 39 -0.19 -5.31 16.84
C THR A 39 -0.77 -6.58 17.48
N ASN A 40 -2.02 -6.54 17.92
CA ASN A 40 -2.74 -7.68 18.51
C ASN A 40 -3.63 -8.40 17.49
N GLY A 41 -3.60 -8.00 16.23
CA GLY A 41 -4.42 -8.57 15.17
C GLY A 41 -5.88 -8.09 15.16
N LYS A 42 -6.21 -7.01 15.89
CA LYS A 42 -7.55 -6.42 15.86
C LYS A 42 -7.71 -5.49 14.65
N ILE A 43 -8.89 -5.52 14.05
CA ILE A 43 -9.23 -4.67 12.91
C ILE A 43 -9.44 -3.23 13.40
N VAL A 44 -8.67 -2.29 12.85
CA VAL A 44 -8.79 -0.85 13.13
C VAL A 44 -9.35 -0.07 11.95
N GLY A 45 -9.43 -0.68 10.79
CA GLY A 45 -10.00 -0.13 9.57
C GLY A 45 -9.87 -1.15 8.45
N PHE A 46 -10.49 -0.88 7.31
CA PHE A 46 -10.33 -1.73 6.15
C PHE A 46 -10.65 -0.99 4.85
N GLN A 47 -10.15 -1.55 3.76
CA GLN A 47 -10.54 -1.18 2.41
C GLN A 47 -11.28 -2.35 1.76
N THR A 48 -12.37 -2.08 1.04
CA THR A 48 -12.99 -3.10 0.20
C THR A 48 -12.59 -2.90 -1.26
N ARG A 49 -12.48 -4.01 -1.97
CA ARG A 49 -12.22 -4.06 -3.41
C ARG A 49 -13.24 -4.95 -4.09
N GLU A 50 -13.93 -4.41 -5.08
CA GLU A 50 -14.76 -5.24 -5.96
C GLU A 50 -13.87 -6.19 -6.78
N LEU A 51 -14.18 -7.47 -6.74
CA LEU A 51 -13.53 -8.48 -7.59
C LEU A 51 -14.22 -8.64 -8.94
N GLU A 52 -15.53 -8.37 -8.98
CA GLU A 52 -16.35 -8.32 -10.19
C GLU A 52 -16.96 -6.92 -10.28
N SER A 53 -16.87 -6.27 -11.44
CA SER A 53 -17.41 -4.91 -11.61
C SER A 53 -18.92 -4.90 -11.45
N THR A 54 -19.40 -4.10 -10.51
CA THR A 54 -20.83 -3.84 -10.27
C THR A 54 -21.25 -2.42 -10.71
N GLY A 55 -20.33 -1.67 -11.37
CA GLY A 55 -20.53 -0.29 -11.79
C GLY A 55 -20.26 0.75 -10.69
N GLY A 56 -19.89 0.30 -9.51
CA GLY A 56 -19.50 1.16 -8.38
C GLY A 56 -18.01 1.46 -8.35
N PRO A 57 -17.55 2.24 -7.34
CA PRO A 57 -16.12 2.48 -7.15
C PRO A 57 -15.39 1.19 -6.79
N LYS A 58 -14.32 0.90 -7.52
CA LYS A 58 -13.50 -0.31 -7.36
C LYS A 58 -12.96 -0.52 -5.94
N TYR A 59 -12.70 0.57 -5.24
CA TYR A 59 -12.22 0.59 -3.86
C TYR A 59 -13.09 1.47 -3.00
N LYS A 60 -13.40 1.02 -1.78
CA LYS A 60 -14.09 1.81 -0.75
C LYS A 60 -13.30 1.70 0.54
N THR A 61 -13.03 2.81 1.20
CA THR A 61 -12.29 2.84 2.46
C THR A 61 -13.24 3.04 3.63
N TRP A 62 -13.05 2.25 4.68
CA TRP A 62 -13.81 2.25 5.91
C TRP A 62 -12.88 2.58 7.08
N ASN A 63 -13.02 3.79 7.60
CA ASN A 63 -12.39 4.20 8.84
C ASN A 63 -13.22 3.74 10.04
N LEU A 64 -12.66 3.88 11.25
CA LEU A 64 -13.29 3.39 12.45
C LEU A 64 -14.64 4.07 12.74
N GLU A 65 -14.73 5.39 12.51
CA GLU A 65 -15.98 6.16 12.66
C GLU A 65 -17.11 5.56 11.80
N ARG A 66 -16.84 5.36 10.49
CA ARG A 66 -17.82 4.74 9.58
C ARG A 66 -18.24 3.34 10.01
N ILE A 67 -17.32 2.58 10.62
CA ILE A 67 -17.60 1.26 11.16
C ILE A 67 -18.54 1.39 12.35
N TYR A 68 -18.27 2.29 13.30
CA TYR A 68 -19.09 2.54 14.48
C TYR A 68 -20.50 3.01 14.08
N ASP A 69 -20.62 3.99 13.18
CA ASP A 69 -21.90 4.47 12.66
C ASP A 69 -22.70 3.35 12.01
N ARG A 70 -22.06 2.55 11.19
CA ARG A 70 -22.71 1.45 10.46
C ARG A 70 -23.22 0.36 11.39
N LEU A 71 -22.46 0.05 12.43
CA LEU A 71 -22.79 -0.96 13.43
C LEU A 71 -23.63 -0.41 14.58
N LYS A 72 -23.87 0.91 14.60
CA LYS A 72 -24.57 1.63 15.69
C LYS A 72 -23.90 1.37 17.06
N ILE A 73 -22.57 1.34 17.06
CA ILE A 73 -21.77 1.20 18.29
C ILE A 73 -21.62 2.59 18.91
N PRO A 74 -22.14 2.82 20.14
CA PRO A 74 -21.93 4.09 20.81
C PRO A 74 -20.45 4.24 21.19
N HIS A 75 -19.92 5.46 21.07
CA HIS A 75 -18.56 5.79 21.53
C HIS A 75 -18.56 7.14 22.24
N ASN A 76 -17.62 7.30 23.17
CA ASN A 76 -17.42 8.53 23.92
C ASN A 76 -16.12 9.25 23.49
N LEU A 77 -15.71 9.06 22.23
CA LEU A 77 -14.53 9.71 21.67
C LEU A 77 -14.83 11.18 21.36
N SER A 78 -13.89 12.06 21.66
CA SER A 78 -13.95 13.46 21.22
C SER A 78 -13.78 13.55 19.69
N ASP A 79 -14.16 14.67 19.09
CA ASP A 79 -13.96 14.91 17.65
C ASP A 79 -12.46 14.87 17.27
N GLU A 80 -11.59 15.29 18.17
CA GLU A 80 -10.14 15.23 17.99
C GLU A 80 -9.63 13.79 17.98
N ASP A 81 -10.06 12.96 18.94
CA ASP A 81 -9.70 11.54 19.00
C ASP A 81 -10.24 10.79 17.79
N LEU A 82 -11.49 11.06 17.39
CA LEU A 82 -12.09 10.48 16.18
C LEU A 82 -11.28 10.83 14.94
N THR A 83 -10.87 12.08 14.79
CA THR A 83 -10.04 12.52 13.68
C THR A 83 -8.70 11.80 13.65
N ALA A 84 -8.02 11.68 14.78
CA ALA A 84 -6.74 10.97 14.90
C ALA A 84 -6.89 9.48 14.59
N ILE A 85 -7.88 8.82 15.16
CA ILE A 85 -8.16 7.38 14.94
C ILE A 85 -8.54 7.12 13.49
N ASN A 86 -9.37 7.97 12.88
CA ASN A 86 -9.73 7.84 11.47
C ASN A 86 -8.51 7.94 10.55
N LYS A 87 -7.57 8.82 10.88
CA LYS A 87 -6.32 8.97 10.14
C LYS A 87 -5.47 7.70 10.22
N ILE A 88 -5.30 7.15 11.42
CA ILE A 88 -4.57 5.91 11.68
C ILE A 88 -5.25 4.72 11.00
N SER A 89 -6.57 4.60 11.09
CA SER A 89 -7.33 3.48 10.53
C SER A 89 -7.24 3.39 8.99
N MET A 90 -6.90 4.50 8.33
CA MET A 90 -6.73 4.57 6.88
C MET A 90 -5.29 4.34 6.40
N LEU A 91 -4.36 4.07 7.30
CA LEU A 91 -2.96 3.83 7.00
C LEU A 91 -2.63 2.36 7.30
N PHE A 92 -2.67 1.52 6.28
CA PHE A 92 -2.32 0.10 6.44
C PHE A 92 -0.91 -0.04 7.00
N GLY A 93 -0.75 -0.81 8.06
CA GLY A 93 0.54 -1.09 8.68
C GLY A 93 1.06 -0.03 9.66
N ILE A 94 0.42 1.14 9.80
CA ILE A 94 0.91 2.25 10.63
C ILE A 94 1.17 1.85 12.10
N LEU A 95 0.32 1.00 12.67
CA LEU A 95 0.46 0.54 14.06
C LEU A 95 1.51 -0.57 14.24
N ARG A 96 2.14 -1.00 13.16
CA ARG A 96 3.14 -2.08 13.12
C ARG A 96 4.49 -1.62 12.59
N VAL A 97 4.57 -0.40 12.08
CA VAL A 97 5.79 0.18 11.52
C VAL A 97 6.69 0.72 12.64
N ASP A 98 7.99 0.48 12.51
CA ASP A 98 9.03 1.10 13.32
C ASP A 98 9.56 2.35 12.59
N MET A 99 9.11 3.52 13.03
CA MET A 99 9.52 4.81 12.45
C MET A 99 10.96 5.22 12.83
N GLY A 100 11.59 4.52 13.76
CA GLY A 100 13.01 4.71 14.10
C GLY A 100 13.98 4.15 13.06
N ARG A 101 13.48 3.38 12.10
CA ARG A 101 14.24 2.80 10.98
C ARG A 101 13.61 3.18 9.66
N ASP A 102 14.35 3.08 8.56
CA ASP A 102 13.81 3.30 7.22
C ASP A 102 12.52 2.49 7.01
N PHE A 103 11.45 3.17 6.66
CA PHE A 103 10.18 2.54 6.33
C PHE A 103 9.65 3.04 4.99
N THR A 104 8.94 2.16 4.28
CA THR A 104 8.51 2.45 2.91
C THR A 104 7.03 2.74 2.83
N ILE A 105 6.67 3.80 2.11
CA ILE A 105 5.30 4.24 1.89
C ILE A 105 4.87 3.88 0.48
N PHE A 106 3.74 3.22 0.36
CA PHE A 106 3.11 2.76 -0.88
C PHE A 106 1.75 3.44 -1.13
N GLU A 107 1.31 3.49 -2.38
CA GLU A 107 -0.03 4.02 -2.74
C GLU A 107 -1.17 3.11 -2.25
N GLY A 108 -0.89 1.84 -1.98
CA GLY A 108 -1.90 0.88 -1.54
C GLY A 108 -1.40 -0.19 -0.58
N PRO A 109 -2.32 -0.86 0.13
CA PRO A 109 -1.96 -1.88 1.10
C PRO A 109 -1.37 -3.15 0.46
N ILE A 110 -1.71 -3.45 -0.79
CA ILE A 110 -1.24 -4.67 -1.47
C ILE A 110 0.28 -4.65 -1.61
N ASP A 111 0.85 -3.55 -2.09
CA ASP A 111 2.29 -3.41 -2.25
C ASP A 111 3.01 -3.37 -0.90
N ALA A 112 2.43 -2.67 0.08
CA ALA A 112 2.96 -2.62 1.44
C ALA A 112 3.06 -4.00 2.10
N MET A 113 2.19 -4.95 1.76
CA MET A 113 2.27 -6.32 2.30
C MET A 113 3.53 -7.08 1.90
N PHE A 114 4.25 -6.64 0.87
CA PHE A 114 5.46 -7.33 0.38
C PHE A 114 6.75 -6.80 1.00
N MET A 115 6.72 -5.67 1.66
CA MET A 115 7.90 -5.14 2.36
C MET A 115 7.68 -5.12 3.87
N ASN A 116 8.73 -5.49 4.58
CA ASN A 116 8.79 -5.28 6.02
C ASN A 116 8.91 -3.77 6.30
N ASN A 117 8.39 -3.34 7.44
CA ASN A 117 8.45 -1.94 7.88
C ASN A 117 7.87 -0.97 6.82
N SER A 118 6.60 -1.13 6.51
CA SER A 118 5.95 -0.41 5.43
C SER A 118 4.56 0.08 5.78
N ILE A 119 4.12 1.12 5.07
CA ILE A 119 2.79 1.72 5.18
C ILE A 119 2.14 1.72 3.79
N GLY A 120 0.89 1.26 3.71
CA GLY A 120 0.06 1.39 2.53
C GLY A 120 -1.02 2.45 2.75
N LEU A 121 -1.14 3.40 1.82
CA LEU A 121 -2.18 4.41 1.87
C LEU A 121 -3.50 3.80 1.41
N THR A 122 -4.58 4.02 2.15
CA THR A 122 -5.91 3.61 1.75
C THR A 122 -6.76 4.84 1.44
N GLY A 123 -7.19 4.99 0.19
CA GLY A 123 -8.01 6.12 -0.24
C GLY A 123 -7.27 7.18 -1.05
N VAL A 124 -7.75 7.36 -2.24
CA VAL A 124 -7.07 7.93 -3.43
C VAL A 124 -6.75 9.42 -3.36
N LYS A 125 -7.21 10.19 -2.38
CA LYS A 125 -7.09 11.67 -2.40
C LYS A 125 -6.38 12.29 -1.20
N LYS A 126 -5.78 11.52 -0.34
CA LYS A 126 -4.99 12.12 0.75
C LYS A 126 -3.64 12.59 0.23
N LYS A 127 -3.34 13.85 0.51
CA LYS A 127 -1.98 14.36 0.36
C LYS A 127 -1.06 13.48 1.19
N ILE A 128 -0.09 12.83 0.54
CA ILE A 128 0.95 11.99 1.17
C ILE A 128 1.95 12.92 1.92
N THR A 129 1.48 13.94 2.60
CA THR A 129 2.35 14.95 3.22
C THR A 129 2.65 14.66 4.69
N ASP A 130 1.88 13.79 5.31
CA ASP A 130 1.98 13.53 6.76
C ASP A 130 3.32 12.88 7.18
N PHE A 131 4.11 12.41 6.24
CA PHE A 131 5.41 11.76 6.49
C PHE A 131 6.60 12.55 5.93
N ASP A 132 6.36 13.71 5.33
CA ASP A 132 7.43 14.49 4.67
C ASP A 132 8.50 15.01 5.65
N GLU A 133 8.18 15.14 6.95
CA GLU A 133 9.11 15.58 7.97
C GLU A 133 9.83 14.43 8.69
N ILE A 134 9.53 13.17 8.33
CA ILE A 134 10.14 11.99 8.95
C ILE A 134 11.37 11.57 8.12
N PRO A 135 12.60 11.69 8.65
CA PRO A 135 13.82 11.43 7.87
C PRO A 135 13.96 9.97 7.39
N THR A 136 13.34 9.04 8.12
CA THR A 136 13.35 7.60 7.81
C THR A 136 12.26 7.19 6.81
N ALA A 137 11.37 8.11 6.43
CA ALA A 137 10.34 7.84 5.44
C ALA A 137 10.93 7.80 4.03
N ARG A 138 10.54 6.79 3.25
CA ARG A 138 10.88 6.66 1.83
C ARG A 138 9.67 6.21 1.03
N TYR A 139 9.62 6.55 -0.25
CA TYR A 139 8.44 6.38 -1.09
C TYR A 139 8.72 5.44 -2.25
N LEU A 140 7.94 4.37 -2.38
CA LEU A 140 7.89 3.50 -3.55
C LEU A 140 6.46 3.57 -4.09
N LEU A 141 6.21 4.54 -4.97
CA LEU A 141 4.91 4.78 -5.58
C LEU A 141 4.81 4.07 -6.93
N ASP A 142 3.61 4.04 -7.52
CA ASP A 142 3.37 3.36 -8.79
C ASP A 142 4.26 3.93 -9.90
N ASN A 143 4.74 3.05 -10.79
CA ASN A 143 5.53 3.40 -11.97
C ASN A 143 4.60 3.80 -13.13
N ASP A 144 3.75 4.78 -12.90
CA ASP A 144 2.93 5.41 -13.90
C ASP A 144 3.10 6.94 -13.85
N SER A 145 2.46 7.67 -14.75
CA SER A 145 2.61 9.12 -14.84
C SER A 145 2.20 9.84 -13.54
N GLU A 146 1.18 9.36 -12.84
CA GLU A 146 0.72 9.96 -11.59
C GLU A 146 1.73 9.70 -10.46
N GLY A 147 2.17 8.45 -10.30
CA GLY A 147 3.17 8.08 -9.30
C GLY A 147 4.50 8.78 -9.52
N LYS A 148 4.97 8.88 -10.78
CA LYS A 148 6.20 9.62 -11.14
C LYS A 148 6.10 11.10 -10.78
N ASN A 149 4.98 11.76 -11.05
CA ASN A 149 4.78 13.17 -10.68
C ASN A 149 4.84 13.36 -9.16
N LYS A 150 4.19 12.46 -8.40
CA LYS A 150 4.27 12.48 -6.92
C LYS A 150 5.70 12.26 -6.43
N MET A 151 6.45 11.33 -7.01
CA MET A 151 7.86 11.10 -6.65
C MET A 151 8.73 12.32 -6.95
N ILE A 152 8.51 13.01 -8.09
CA ILE A 152 9.20 14.27 -8.39
C ILE A 152 8.91 15.35 -7.31
N GLU A 153 7.66 15.46 -6.86
CA GLU A 153 7.32 16.38 -5.76
C GLU A 153 8.02 16.01 -4.45
N LYS A 154 8.14 14.70 -4.16
CA LYS A 154 8.79 14.20 -2.94
C LYS A 154 10.30 14.45 -2.95
N ILE A 155 11.00 14.13 -4.05
CA ILE A 155 12.45 14.35 -4.14
C ILE A 155 12.81 15.84 -4.08
N LYS A 156 11.98 16.73 -4.64
CA LYS A 156 12.15 18.20 -4.51
C LYS A 156 12.07 18.69 -3.07
N LYS A 157 11.42 17.92 -2.18
CA LYS A 157 11.35 18.18 -0.74
C LYS A 157 12.44 17.43 0.06
N GLY A 158 13.41 16.82 -0.62
CA GLY A 158 14.49 16.07 0.01
C GLY A 158 14.10 14.68 0.50
N GLN A 159 12.92 14.17 0.11
CA GLN A 159 12.46 12.84 0.50
C GLN A 159 13.08 11.75 -0.37
N LYS A 160 13.39 10.60 0.24
CA LYS A 160 13.89 9.42 -0.50
C LYS A 160 12.76 8.81 -1.34
N VAL A 161 12.99 8.65 -2.65
CA VAL A 161 12.06 8.00 -3.57
C VAL A 161 12.74 6.90 -4.37
N PHE A 162 11.96 5.90 -4.79
CA PHE A 162 12.47 4.78 -5.56
C PHE A 162 12.68 5.16 -7.04
N MET A 163 13.89 4.91 -7.55
CA MET A 163 14.31 5.24 -8.93
C MET A 163 13.94 4.12 -9.90
N TRP A 164 12.68 4.08 -10.34
CA TRP A 164 12.16 3.02 -11.21
C TRP A 164 12.99 2.82 -12.47
N ASP A 165 13.30 3.88 -13.22
CA ASP A 165 13.99 3.75 -14.49
C ASP A 165 15.43 3.26 -14.31
N SER A 166 16.12 3.71 -13.26
CA SER A 166 17.46 3.21 -12.92
C SER A 166 17.41 1.71 -12.58
N PHE A 167 16.46 1.31 -11.73
CA PHE A 167 16.24 -0.08 -11.37
C PHE A 167 15.92 -0.96 -12.58
N LEU A 168 14.95 -0.56 -13.41
CA LEU A 168 14.54 -1.34 -14.57
C LEU A 168 15.65 -1.50 -15.60
N ARG A 169 16.48 -0.46 -15.81
CA ARG A 169 17.65 -0.54 -16.69
C ARG A 169 18.70 -1.53 -16.17
N GLN A 170 19.03 -1.45 -14.89
CA GLN A 170 20.04 -2.33 -14.27
C GLN A 170 19.71 -3.81 -14.43
N TYR A 171 18.43 -4.17 -14.32
CA TYR A 171 17.97 -5.56 -14.43
C TYR A 171 17.46 -5.94 -15.83
N GLY A 172 17.65 -5.08 -16.85
CA GLY A 172 17.20 -5.36 -18.21
C GLY A 172 15.69 -5.49 -18.35
N LEU A 173 14.94 -4.77 -17.49
CA LEU A 173 13.47 -4.81 -17.42
C LEU A 173 12.81 -3.65 -18.18
N THR A 174 13.58 -2.81 -18.82
CA THR A 174 13.08 -1.70 -19.64
C THR A 174 12.14 -2.24 -20.72
N GLY A 175 10.95 -1.65 -20.86
CA GLY A 175 9.92 -2.12 -21.78
C GLY A 175 9.04 -3.25 -21.23
N LYS A 176 9.33 -3.80 -20.02
CA LYS A 176 8.38 -4.68 -19.32
C LYS A 176 7.30 -3.85 -18.65
N ARG A 177 6.05 -4.36 -18.66
CA ARG A 177 4.93 -3.72 -17.98
C ARG A 177 5.00 -4.02 -16.47
N ILE A 178 5.86 -3.30 -15.75
CA ILE A 178 5.98 -3.33 -14.29
C ILE A 178 5.49 -2.00 -13.78
N LYS A 179 4.28 -1.99 -13.22
CA LYS A 179 3.60 -0.79 -12.78
C LYS A 179 3.79 -0.51 -11.29
N ASP A 180 3.88 -1.54 -10.49
CA ASP A 180 3.92 -1.48 -9.03
C ASP A 180 4.85 -2.57 -8.47
N LEU A 181 5.07 -2.57 -7.16
CA LEU A 181 5.90 -3.58 -6.50
C LEU A 181 5.31 -4.99 -6.67
N ASN A 182 3.99 -5.13 -6.65
CA ASN A 182 3.37 -6.44 -6.84
C ASN A 182 3.63 -7.00 -8.25
N ASP A 183 3.62 -6.18 -9.29
CA ASP A 183 3.99 -6.61 -10.64
C ASP A 183 5.46 -7.05 -10.72
N LEU A 184 6.37 -6.31 -10.04
CA LEU A 184 7.78 -6.67 -9.95
C LEU A 184 7.96 -8.03 -9.24
N ILE A 185 7.28 -8.25 -8.13
CA ILE A 185 7.33 -9.51 -7.37
C ILE A 185 6.80 -10.67 -8.20
N LYS A 186 5.71 -10.49 -8.95
CA LYS A 186 5.19 -11.50 -9.88
C LYS A 186 6.19 -11.81 -10.98
N TYR A 187 6.87 -10.80 -11.49
CA TYR A 187 7.93 -10.98 -12.48
C TYR A 187 9.09 -11.79 -11.90
N GLU A 188 9.59 -11.42 -10.73
CA GLU A 188 10.66 -12.13 -10.03
C GLU A 188 10.29 -13.58 -9.71
N TYR A 189 9.08 -13.81 -9.20
CA TYR A 189 8.58 -15.16 -8.91
C TYR A 189 8.62 -16.08 -10.14
N LYS A 190 8.35 -15.52 -11.32
CA LYS A 190 8.35 -16.26 -12.59
C LYS A 190 9.74 -16.45 -13.17
N ASN A 191 10.60 -15.45 -13.09
CA ASN A 191 11.85 -15.37 -13.87
C ASN A 191 13.11 -15.59 -13.03
N ARG A 192 13.04 -15.47 -11.69
CA ARG A 192 14.12 -15.69 -10.72
C ARG A 192 15.40 -14.89 -11.05
N THR A 193 15.22 -13.60 -11.23
CA THR A 193 16.33 -12.69 -11.63
C THR A 193 17.18 -12.20 -10.46
N GLY A 194 16.69 -12.38 -9.21
CA GLY A 194 17.33 -11.84 -7.99
C GLY A 194 17.17 -10.32 -7.84
N CYS A 195 16.30 -9.69 -8.65
CA CYS A 195 16.19 -8.23 -8.66
C CYS A 195 15.63 -7.65 -7.35
N LEU A 196 14.92 -8.44 -6.54
CA LEU A 196 14.38 -7.97 -5.26
C LEU A 196 15.41 -7.83 -4.14
N GLU A 197 16.59 -8.47 -4.26
CA GLU A 197 17.59 -8.50 -3.19
C GLU A 197 18.22 -7.13 -2.91
N ASN A 198 18.20 -6.24 -3.89
CA ASN A 198 18.91 -4.96 -3.83
C ASN A 198 17.99 -3.73 -3.97
N LEU A 199 16.69 -3.85 -3.68
CA LEU A 199 15.74 -2.74 -3.81
C LEU A 199 16.18 -1.47 -3.05
N ASP A 200 16.79 -1.65 -1.87
CA ASP A 200 17.19 -0.54 -1.00
C ASP A 200 18.23 0.41 -1.64
N GLN A 201 19.02 -0.09 -2.58
CA GLN A 201 20.05 0.71 -3.28
C GLN A 201 19.46 1.71 -4.28
N TYR A 202 18.20 1.58 -4.63
CA TYR A 202 17.55 2.41 -5.63
C TYR A 202 16.68 3.53 -5.04
N PHE A 203 16.79 3.80 -3.74
CA PHE A 203 16.18 4.97 -3.14
C PHE A 203 17.15 6.14 -3.16
N SER A 204 16.72 7.28 -3.69
CA SER A 204 17.50 8.52 -3.70
C SER A 204 16.65 9.72 -3.27
N ASN A 205 17.30 10.71 -2.69
CA ASN A 205 16.77 12.04 -2.44
C ASN A 205 17.57 13.13 -3.16
N ASP A 206 18.51 12.78 -4.04
CA ASP A 206 19.25 13.76 -4.86
C ASP A 206 18.34 14.24 -6.02
N PRO A 207 18.04 15.56 -6.11
CA PRO A 207 17.25 16.08 -7.22
C PRO A 207 17.82 15.80 -8.61
N LYS A 208 19.12 15.53 -8.74
CA LYS A 208 19.75 15.16 -10.01
C LYS A 208 19.27 13.81 -10.52
N ASP A 209 18.84 12.94 -9.61
CA ASP A 209 18.35 11.60 -9.95
C ASP A 209 16.92 11.58 -10.50
N MET A 210 16.22 12.73 -10.52
CA MET A 210 14.85 12.82 -11.09
C MET A 210 14.75 12.30 -12.53
N ILE A 211 15.85 12.29 -13.28
CA ILE A 211 15.90 11.73 -14.63
C ILE A 211 15.78 10.19 -14.67
N PHE A 212 15.85 9.54 -13.51
CA PHE A 212 15.75 8.09 -13.36
C PHE A 212 14.41 7.61 -12.76
N LEU A 213 13.42 8.48 -12.69
CA LEU A 213 12.06 8.15 -12.21
C LEU A 213 11.15 7.51 -13.27
#